data_710ba21dedae39ae1e2f3acd2b4c8a65
#
_entry.id   710ba21dedae39ae1e2f3acd2b4c8a65
#
_cell.length_a   1.000
_cell.length_b   1.000
_cell.length_c   1.000
_cell.angle_alpha   90.00
_cell.angle_beta   90.00
_cell.angle_gamma   90.00
#
_symmetry.space_group_name_H-M   'P 1'
#
loop_
_entity.id
_entity.type
_entity.pdbx_description
1 polymer ?
#
loop_
_entity_poly.entity_id
_entity_poly.type
_entity_poly.pdbx_seq_one_letter_code
_entity_poly.pdbx_strand_id
1 'polypeptide(L)'
;MKRLGKKGFTLVELMVVIVIIGILVAIIVPSVTSAVNSAKKQSALADAKSQLTTWSIEVATGSNTAKYFVGDVETALTEAEALKIAGEKVFMNNTELGDIVIEKGTARWAEADEFPPTSGDYYYEMKVYENVITITKMTIPVSP
;
A
#
# COMPACT_ATOMS: atom_id res chain seq x y z
N MET A 1 12.45 58.36 31.86
CA MET A 1 12.08 57.04 31.29
C MET A 1 11.06 57.23 30.19
N LYS A 2 11.43 57.01 28.91
CA LYS A 2 10.52 57.08 27.75
C LYS A 2 9.66 55.80 27.74
N ARG A 3 8.35 55.95 27.98
CA ARG A 3 7.39 54.84 27.78
C ARG A 3 7.24 54.62 26.28
N LEU A 4 7.77 53.51 25.78
CA LEU A 4 7.48 53.02 24.44
C LEU A 4 5.99 52.65 24.36
N GLY A 5 5.20 53.42 23.63
CA GLY A 5 3.78 53.14 23.41
C GLY A 5 3.65 51.82 22.66
N LYS A 6 3.01 50.81 23.27
CA LYS A 6 2.61 49.58 22.62
C LYS A 6 1.56 49.92 21.58
N LYS A 7 1.93 49.93 20.29
CA LYS A 7 0.95 49.97 19.20
C LYS A 7 0.17 48.65 19.23
N GLY A 8 -1.09 48.72 19.58
CA GLY A 8 -1.99 47.55 19.47
C GLY A 8 -2.37 47.32 18.01
N PHE A 9 -2.52 46.03 17.65
CA PHE A 9 -3.08 45.65 16.35
C PHE A 9 -4.51 46.17 16.21
N THR A 10 -4.85 46.67 15.04
CA THR A 10 -6.22 47.10 14.73
C THR A 10 -7.02 45.86 14.29
N LEU A 11 -8.33 45.87 14.54
CA LEU A 11 -9.25 44.80 14.13
C LEU A 11 -9.21 44.60 12.61
N VAL A 12 -9.03 45.70 11.86
CA VAL A 12 -8.94 45.68 10.39
C VAL A 12 -7.66 44.96 9.92
N GLU A 13 -6.51 45.17 10.56
CA GLU A 13 -5.28 44.47 10.22
C GLU A 13 -5.41 42.95 10.42
N LEU A 14 -6.06 42.54 11.52
CA LEU A 14 -6.32 41.13 11.76
C LEU A 14 -7.28 40.56 10.70
N MET A 15 -8.32 41.29 10.33
CA MET A 15 -9.31 40.86 9.33
C MET A 15 -8.66 40.68 7.95
N VAL A 16 -7.77 41.57 7.53
CA VAL A 16 -7.05 41.48 6.25
C VAL A 16 -6.14 40.25 6.25
N VAL A 17 -5.44 39.96 7.34
CA VAL A 17 -4.54 38.79 7.44
C VAL A 17 -5.32 37.50 7.31
N ILE A 18 -6.46 37.34 8.00
CA ILE A 18 -7.24 36.10 7.89
C ILE A 18 -7.84 35.90 6.49
N VAL A 19 -8.21 36.99 5.79
CA VAL A 19 -8.69 36.92 4.40
C VAL A 19 -7.57 36.44 3.48
N ILE A 20 -6.37 36.98 3.60
CA ILE A 20 -5.21 36.58 2.79
C ILE A 20 -4.87 35.11 3.04
N ILE A 21 -4.81 34.69 4.31
CA ILE A 21 -4.56 33.27 4.67
C ILE A 21 -5.65 32.37 4.09
N GLY A 22 -6.92 32.76 4.15
CA GLY A 22 -8.03 32.00 3.59
C GLY A 22 -7.88 31.77 2.09
N ILE A 23 -7.48 32.78 1.32
CA ILE A 23 -7.24 32.67 -0.12
C ILE A 23 -6.04 31.73 -0.40
N LEU A 24 -4.95 31.85 0.35
CA LEU A 24 -3.77 31.01 0.18
C LEU A 24 -4.08 29.53 0.48
N VAL A 25 -4.80 29.25 1.56
CA VAL A 25 -5.22 27.89 1.94
C VAL A 25 -6.13 27.27 0.88
N ALA A 26 -7.07 28.04 0.31
CA ALA A 26 -7.97 27.56 -0.73
C ALA A 26 -7.23 27.04 -1.99
N ILE A 27 -6.07 27.61 -2.31
CA ILE A 27 -5.25 27.20 -3.46
C ILE A 27 -4.34 26.00 -3.09
N ILE A 28 -3.78 26.00 -1.89
CA ILE A 28 -2.78 25.00 -1.47
C ILE A 28 -3.41 23.64 -1.17
N VAL A 29 -4.58 23.61 -0.51
CA VAL A 29 -5.21 22.35 -0.06
C VAL A 29 -5.41 21.33 -1.18
N PRO A 30 -6.00 21.66 -2.35
CA PRO A 30 -6.21 20.65 -3.40
C PRO A 30 -4.90 20.10 -3.98
N SER A 31 -3.85 20.93 -4.09
CA SER A 31 -2.57 20.48 -4.62
C SER A 31 -1.80 19.57 -3.65
N VAL A 32 -1.85 19.88 -2.36
CA VAL A 32 -1.23 19.05 -1.31
C VAL A 32 -1.94 17.71 -1.20
N THR A 33 -3.27 17.67 -1.27
CA THR A 33 -4.04 16.40 -1.22
C THR A 33 -3.67 15.46 -2.37
N SER A 34 -3.52 16.00 -3.59
CA SER A 34 -3.09 15.21 -4.74
C SER A 34 -1.67 14.65 -4.58
N ALA A 35 -0.73 15.48 -4.10
CA ALA A 35 0.64 15.06 -3.83
C ALA A 35 0.72 13.96 -2.75
N VAL A 36 -0.05 14.11 -1.67
CA VAL A 36 -0.12 13.11 -0.59
C VAL A 36 -0.70 11.78 -1.09
N ASN A 37 -1.76 11.81 -1.90
CA ASN A 37 -2.33 10.59 -2.48
C ASN A 37 -1.36 9.89 -3.42
N SER A 38 -0.60 10.63 -4.23
CA SER A 38 0.44 10.06 -5.08
C SER A 38 1.58 9.44 -4.28
N ALA A 39 2.01 10.09 -3.20
CA ALA A 39 3.02 9.56 -2.29
C ALA A 39 2.55 8.27 -1.59
N LYS A 40 1.31 8.24 -1.11
CA LYS A 40 0.69 7.03 -0.51
C LYS A 40 0.67 5.86 -1.50
N LYS A 41 0.31 6.12 -2.75
CA LYS A 41 0.30 5.09 -3.80
C LYS A 41 1.69 4.51 -4.06
N GLN A 42 2.71 5.36 -4.14
CA GLN A 42 4.10 4.90 -4.33
C GLN A 42 4.62 4.12 -3.13
N SER A 43 4.32 4.58 -1.91
CA SER A 43 4.68 3.86 -0.68
C SER A 43 4.03 2.47 -0.65
N ALA A 44 2.74 2.36 -0.96
CA ALA A 44 2.03 1.09 -0.98
C ALA A 44 2.65 0.06 -1.95
N LEU A 45 3.11 0.51 -3.13
CA LEU A 45 3.82 -0.38 -4.07
C LEU A 45 5.18 -0.83 -3.54
N ALA A 46 5.94 0.08 -2.92
CA ALA A 46 7.22 -0.25 -2.32
C ALA A 46 7.07 -1.21 -1.13
N ASP A 47 6.07 -0.97 -0.29
CA ASP A 47 5.75 -1.82 0.85
C ASP A 47 5.32 -3.23 0.41
N ALA A 48 4.46 -3.35 -0.60
CA ALA A 48 4.02 -4.63 -1.14
C ALA A 48 5.21 -5.47 -1.66
N LYS A 49 6.12 -4.84 -2.41
CA LYS A 49 7.35 -5.49 -2.87
C LYS A 49 8.25 -5.92 -1.71
N SER A 50 8.44 -5.06 -0.72
CA SER A 50 9.24 -5.36 0.47
C SER A 50 8.65 -6.53 1.25
N GLN A 51 7.34 -6.57 1.43
CA GLN A 51 6.62 -7.62 2.13
C GLN A 51 6.77 -8.98 1.42
N LEU A 52 6.65 -9.04 0.09
CA LEU A 52 6.87 -10.27 -0.66
C LEU A 52 8.32 -10.78 -0.52
N THR A 53 9.30 -9.86 -0.56
CA THR A 53 10.71 -10.22 -0.33
C THR A 53 10.93 -10.73 1.10
N THR A 54 10.35 -10.05 2.09
CA THR A 54 10.41 -10.47 3.49
C THR A 54 9.79 -11.85 3.68
N TRP A 55 8.61 -12.09 3.10
CA TRP A 55 7.95 -13.40 3.15
C TRP A 55 8.85 -14.52 2.59
N SER A 56 9.48 -14.30 1.44
CA SER A 56 10.36 -15.33 0.85
C SER A 56 11.59 -15.65 1.71
N ILE A 57 12.17 -14.64 2.37
CA ILE A 57 13.29 -14.80 3.31
C ILE A 57 12.85 -15.51 4.58
N GLU A 58 11.72 -15.13 5.15
CA GLU A 58 11.20 -15.72 6.39
C GLU A 58 10.82 -17.19 6.21
N VAL A 59 10.23 -17.56 5.07
CA VAL A 59 9.97 -18.96 4.73
C VAL A 59 11.29 -19.72 4.58
N ALA A 60 12.27 -19.15 3.89
CA ALA A 60 13.59 -19.77 3.70
C ALA A 60 14.34 -19.99 5.02
N THR A 61 14.15 -19.10 5.99
CA THR A 61 14.78 -19.18 7.33
C THR A 61 13.95 -19.96 8.35
N GLY A 62 12.76 -20.43 7.98
CA GLY A 62 11.86 -21.16 8.89
C GLY A 62 11.23 -20.29 9.97
N SER A 63 11.02 -18.99 9.70
CA SER A 63 10.34 -18.09 10.62
C SER A 63 8.84 -18.39 10.69
N ASN A 64 8.25 -18.27 11.88
CA ASN A 64 6.81 -18.48 12.09
C ASN A 64 5.94 -17.28 11.67
N THR A 65 6.55 -16.19 11.19
CA THR A 65 5.84 -14.97 10.78
C THR A 65 5.40 -14.97 9.32
N ALA A 66 5.95 -15.90 8.52
CA ALA A 66 5.56 -16.10 7.13
C ALA A 66 4.78 -17.41 6.98
N LYS A 67 3.61 -17.34 6.32
CA LYS A 67 2.73 -18.48 6.13
C LYS A 67 2.37 -18.69 4.67
N TYR A 68 2.17 -19.93 4.30
CA TYR A 68 1.67 -20.30 2.98
C TYR A 68 0.48 -21.26 3.09
N PHE A 69 -0.54 -20.99 2.31
CA PHE A 69 -1.76 -21.79 2.27
C PHE A 69 -2.09 -22.26 0.85
N VAL A 70 -2.64 -23.45 0.77
CA VAL A 70 -3.31 -23.96 -0.43
C VAL A 70 -4.79 -24.08 -0.09
N GLY A 71 -5.61 -23.14 -0.59
CA GLY A 71 -6.95 -22.94 -0.06
C GLY A 71 -6.90 -22.60 1.43
N ASP A 72 -7.56 -23.40 2.28
CA ASP A 72 -7.61 -23.19 3.74
C ASP A 72 -6.54 -24.01 4.50
N VAL A 73 -5.66 -24.72 3.81
CA VAL A 73 -4.65 -25.60 4.43
C VAL A 73 -3.30 -24.93 4.48
N GLU A 74 -2.78 -24.69 5.70
CA GLU A 74 -1.39 -24.24 5.89
C GLU A 74 -0.41 -25.33 5.43
N THR A 75 0.50 -24.97 4.54
CA THR A 75 1.43 -25.89 3.89
C THR A 75 2.85 -25.39 4.06
N ALA A 76 3.76 -26.27 4.52
CA ALA A 76 5.17 -25.94 4.60
C ALA A 76 5.78 -25.86 3.19
N LEU A 77 6.64 -24.87 2.98
CA LEU A 77 7.39 -24.70 1.75
C LEU A 77 8.88 -24.89 1.97
N THR A 78 9.55 -25.38 0.93
CA THR A 78 11.00 -25.29 0.84
C THR A 78 11.43 -23.89 0.38
N GLU A 79 12.69 -23.53 0.64
CA GLU A 79 13.27 -22.27 0.16
C GLU A 79 13.10 -22.09 -1.35
N ALA A 80 13.37 -23.16 -2.14
CA ALA A 80 13.26 -23.11 -3.59
C ALA A 80 11.82 -22.84 -4.06
N GLU A 81 10.82 -23.42 -3.41
CA GLU A 81 9.40 -23.17 -3.69
C GLU A 81 8.99 -21.74 -3.34
N ALA A 82 9.45 -21.22 -2.19
CA ALA A 82 9.16 -19.84 -1.78
C ALA A 82 9.75 -18.82 -2.77
N LEU A 83 10.99 -19.02 -3.21
CA LEU A 83 11.64 -18.18 -4.21
C LEU A 83 10.92 -18.25 -5.58
N LYS A 84 10.45 -19.44 -5.96
CA LYS A 84 9.67 -19.62 -7.19
C LYS A 84 8.36 -18.81 -7.12
N ILE A 85 7.61 -18.91 -6.02
CA ILE A 85 6.35 -18.16 -5.81
C ILE A 85 6.61 -16.65 -5.81
N ALA A 86 7.68 -16.19 -5.16
CA ALA A 86 8.05 -14.78 -5.15
C ALA A 86 8.45 -14.23 -6.54
N GLY A 87 8.82 -15.10 -7.48
CA GLY A 87 9.08 -14.78 -8.88
C GLY A 87 7.85 -14.82 -9.78
N GLU A 88 6.74 -15.40 -9.32
CA GLU A 88 5.47 -15.48 -10.06
C GLU A 88 4.63 -14.20 -9.85
N LYS A 89 3.43 -14.20 -10.44
CA LYS A 89 2.47 -13.10 -10.25
C LYS A 89 1.72 -13.28 -8.93
N VAL A 90 1.91 -12.36 -8.00
CA VAL A 90 1.26 -12.32 -6.70
C VAL A 90 0.36 -11.10 -6.61
N PHE A 91 -0.87 -11.27 -6.19
CA PHE A 91 -1.85 -10.21 -5.99
C PHE A 91 -1.92 -9.82 -4.50
N MET A 92 -2.05 -8.54 -4.23
CA MET A 92 -2.28 -8.03 -2.89
C MET A 92 -3.48 -7.08 -2.93
N ASN A 93 -4.51 -7.42 -2.16
CA ASN A 93 -5.66 -6.53 -2.01
C ASN A 93 -5.31 -5.37 -1.07
N ASN A 94 -5.45 -4.15 -1.57
CA ASN A 94 -5.36 -2.94 -0.77
C ASN A 94 -6.72 -2.25 -0.79
N THR A 95 -7.44 -2.38 0.32
CA THR A 95 -8.84 -1.91 0.45
C THR A 95 -9.00 -0.39 0.31
N GLU A 96 -7.94 0.40 0.52
CA GLU A 96 -7.99 1.85 0.46
C GLU A 96 -7.60 2.42 -0.91
N LEU A 97 -6.63 1.80 -1.58
CA LEU A 97 -5.97 2.37 -2.75
C LEU A 97 -6.18 1.57 -4.04
N GLY A 98 -6.65 0.34 -3.94
CA GLY A 98 -6.83 -0.60 -5.06
C GLY A 98 -5.89 -1.80 -4.98
N ASP A 99 -6.07 -2.77 -5.87
CA ASP A 99 -5.29 -3.99 -5.86
C ASP A 99 -3.89 -3.78 -6.47
N ILE A 100 -2.92 -4.50 -5.93
CA ILE A 100 -1.52 -4.45 -6.35
C ILE A 100 -1.14 -5.79 -6.96
N VAL A 101 -0.42 -5.75 -8.06
CA VAL A 101 0.22 -6.91 -8.69
C VAL A 101 1.72 -6.80 -8.51
N ILE A 102 2.33 -7.87 -8.01
CA ILE A 102 3.78 -8.01 -7.91
C ILE A 102 4.19 -9.13 -8.85
N GLU A 103 5.01 -8.84 -9.82
CA GLU A 103 5.50 -9.81 -10.80
C GLU A 103 6.97 -9.54 -11.11
N LYS A 104 7.79 -10.59 -11.07
CA LYS A 104 9.23 -10.50 -11.37
C LYS A 104 9.96 -9.37 -10.61
N GLY A 105 9.58 -9.18 -9.34
CA GLY A 105 10.17 -8.17 -8.47
C GLY A 105 9.74 -6.72 -8.75
N THR A 106 8.70 -6.52 -9.58
CA THR A 106 8.12 -5.20 -9.84
C THR A 106 6.68 -5.15 -9.32
N ALA A 107 6.37 -4.13 -8.51
CA ALA A 107 5.01 -3.89 -8.02
C ALA A 107 4.35 -2.79 -8.86
N ARG A 108 3.08 -2.99 -9.24
CA ARG A 108 2.24 -2.04 -9.95
C ARG A 108 0.79 -2.16 -9.51
N TRP A 109 -0.01 -1.17 -9.80
CA TRP A 109 -1.45 -1.28 -9.63
C TRP A 109 -2.04 -2.27 -10.62
N ALA A 110 -3.01 -3.07 -10.15
CA ALA A 110 -3.77 -3.95 -11.02
C ALA A 110 -4.59 -3.12 -12.03
N GLU A 111 -4.76 -3.65 -13.23
CA GLU A 111 -5.68 -3.08 -14.21
C GLU A 111 -7.13 -3.43 -13.84
N ALA A 112 -8.09 -2.75 -14.47
CA ALA A 112 -9.49 -3.09 -14.31
C ALA A 112 -9.72 -4.56 -14.70
N ASP A 113 -10.44 -5.29 -13.86
CA ASP A 113 -10.75 -6.72 -14.03
C ASP A 113 -9.54 -7.69 -14.00
N GLU A 114 -8.35 -7.23 -13.60
CA GLU A 114 -7.18 -8.11 -13.45
C GLU A 114 -7.23 -8.94 -12.16
N PHE A 115 -7.92 -8.45 -11.13
CA PHE A 115 -8.06 -9.16 -9.84
C PHE A 115 -9.53 -9.20 -9.36
N PRO A 116 -10.04 -10.37 -8.94
CA PRO A 116 -9.41 -11.69 -9.06
C PRO A 116 -9.30 -12.13 -10.53
N PRO A 117 -8.22 -12.84 -10.92
CA PRO A 117 -8.07 -13.28 -12.30
C PRO A 117 -9.16 -14.30 -12.67
N THR A 118 -9.64 -14.22 -13.91
CA THR A 118 -10.73 -15.05 -14.44
C THR A 118 -10.22 -16.17 -15.35
N SER A 119 -8.91 -16.22 -15.61
CA SER A 119 -8.28 -17.22 -16.48
C SER A 119 -7.04 -17.82 -15.81
N GLY A 120 -6.81 -19.12 -16.04
CA GLY A 120 -5.75 -19.89 -15.44
C GLY A 120 -6.28 -20.93 -14.44
N ASP A 121 -5.38 -21.72 -13.88
CA ASP A 121 -5.75 -22.76 -12.91
C ASP A 121 -5.76 -22.23 -11.46
N TYR A 122 -4.87 -21.30 -11.18
CA TYR A 122 -4.69 -20.71 -9.84
C TYR A 122 -4.04 -19.33 -9.91
N TYR A 123 -4.06 -18.63 -8.78
CA TYR A 123 -3.30 -17.39 -8.53
C TYR A 123 -2.80 -17.36 -7.09
N TYR A 124 -1.84 -16.48 -6.80
CA TYR A 124 -1.36 -16.24 -5.45
C TYR A 124 -1.90 -14.93 -4.92
N GLU A 125 -2.47 -14.95 -3.73
CA GLU A 125 -2.92 -13.76 -3.00
C GLU A 125 -2.06 -13.57 -1.76
N MET A 126 -1.51 -12.38 -1.59
CA MET A 126 -0.76 -11.98 -0.41
C MET A 126 -1.62 -11.13 0.51
N LYS A 127 -1.62 -11.46 1.79
CA LYS A 127 -2.25 -10.69 2.86
C LYS A 127 -1.25 -10.46 3.98
N VAL A 128 -1.35 -9.30 4.62
CA VAL A 128 -0.55 -8.97 5.81
C VAL A 128 -1.48 -8.61 6.93
N TYR A 129 -1.39 -9.34 8.03
CA TYR A 129 -2.17 -9.11 9.22
C TYR A 129 -1.29 -9.30 10.47
N GLU A 130 -1.27 -8.30 11.36
CA GLU A 130 -0.49 -8.32 12.62
C GLU A 130 0.98 -8.74 12.43
N ASN A 131 1.67 -8.20 11.42
CA ASN A 131 3.04 -8.56 11.02
C ASN A 131 3.23 -10.00 10.50
N VAL A 132 2.17 -10.75 10.27
CA VAL A 132 2.23 -12.06 9.63
C VAL A 132 1.94 -11.88 8.14
N ILE A 133 2.89 -12.24 7.30
CA ILE A 133 2.73 -12.23 5.84
C ILE A 133 2.25 -13.61 5.39
N THR A 134 1.09 -13.64 4.79
CA THR A 134 0.47 -14.88 4.31
C THR A 134 0.36 -14.84 2.80
N ILE A 135 0.82 -15.89 2.12
CA ILE A 135 0.52 -16.12 0.71
C ILE A 135 -0.40 -17.33 0.59
N THR A 136 -1.52 -17.15 -0.09
CA THR A 136 -2.49 -18.21 -0.34
C THR A 136 -2.55 -18.51 -1.84
N LYS A 137 -2.41 -19.79 -2.19
CA LYS A 137 -2.70 -20.28 -3.53
C LYS A 137 -4.20 -20.48 -3.65
N MET A 138 -4.84 -19.66 -4.47
CA MET A 138 -6.28 -19.70 -4.74
C MET A 138 -6.54 -20.37 -6.07
N THR A 139 -7.52 -21.27 -6.11
CA THR A 139 -7.99 -21.89 -7.36
C THR A 139 -8.98 -20.96 -8.05
N ILE A 140 -8.81 -20.75 -9.35
CA ILE A 140 -9.76 -19.97 -10.13
C ILE A 140 -10.97 -20.85 -10.41
N PRO A 141 -12.20 -20.44 -10.00
CA PRO A 141 -13.39 -21.21 -10.30
C PRO A 141 -13.59 -21.25 -11.83
N VAL A 142 -13.65 -22.48 -12.37
CA VAL A 142 -14.00 -22.68 -13.79
C VAL A 142 -15.44 -22.20 -13.96
N SER A 143 -15.64 -21.14 -14.74
CA SER A 143 -16.99 -20.75 -15.14
C SER A 143 -17.66 -21.88 -15.91
N PRO A 144 -18.89 -22.25 -15.55
CA PRO A 144 -19.62 -23.32 -16.22
C PRO A 144 -19.95 -23.00 -17.67
#